data_4d86eba932d4821e670ade44cd4dc341
#
_entry.id   4d86eba932d4821e670ade44cd4dc341
#
_cell.length_a   1.000
_cell.length_b   1.000
_cell.length_c   1.000
_cell.angle_alpha   90.00
_cell.angle_beta   90.00
_cell.angle_gamma   90.00
#
_symmetry.space_group_name_H-M   'P 1'
#
loop_
_entity.id
_entity.type
_entity.pdbx_description
1 polymer ?
#
loop_
_entity_poly.entity_id
_entity_poly.type
_entity_poly.pdbx_seq_one_letter_code
_entity_poly.pdbx_strand_id
1 'polypeptide(L)'
;MNPPLPGRIAIRADGGGEIGLGHVMRCSALAGAFSARGQRPLFVTATPEYLPAGLDAVADIRCLDGHETGASLTGYLASAGTALLVGDWQQVDAALVAAVRASGIFTVLVGGRTDGATPDLLIRQALVESVSGPAIPVLDGPDVLLLHPDYAGLPAREIAPKAQRVLVSLGGTDTPLLGRIEHVLDRLSITHGLQVEIRRPAARPGMPPRLRPALEKADIGILAGGTTLHEAAATGLPVICVPIAGNQADRAAQVEPLGLGLTIVPGETFDERLSAALEALIPDPERRGAMARAGQALVDGRGAERVARRLIDLVLPAGAAMQ
;
A
#
# COMPACT_ATOMS: atom_id res chain seq x y z
N MET A 1 -19.84 -11.07 -16.82
CA MET A 1 -18.61 -11.82 -16.48
C MET A 1 -17.70 -11.69 -17.68
N ASN A 2 -16.43 -11.28 -17.48
CA ASN A 2 -15.45 -11.28 -18.57
C ASN A 2 -15.15 -12.75 -18.96
N PRO A 3 -14.87 -13.05 -20.25
CA PRO A 3 -14.42 -14.38 -20.63
C PRO A 3 -13.10 -14.71 -19.89
N PRO A 4 -12.82 -16.02 -19.66
CA PRO A 4 -11.56 -16.40 -19.05
C PRO A 4 -10.38 -15.96 -19.93
N LEU A 5 -9.31 -15.47 -19.30
CA LEU A 5 -8.07 -15.12 -19.99
C LEU A 5 -7.53 -16.36 -20.74
N PRO A 6 -6.83 -16.18 -21.88
CA PRO A 6 -6.16 -17.27 -22.58
C PRO A 6 -5.03 -17.92 -21.79
N GLY A 7 -4.78 -17.44 -20.57
CA GLY A 7 -3.79 -17.97 -19.63
C GLY A 7 -4.01 -17.44 -18.23
N ARG A 8 -3.25 -17.98 -17.28
CA ARG A 8 -3.37 -17.70 -15.84
C ARG A 8 -2.73 -16.36 -15.48
N ILE A 9 -3.28 -15.68 -14.48
CA ILE A 9 -2.65 -14.54 -13.82
C ILE A 9 -1.81 -15.06 -12.65
N ALA A 10 -0.55 -14.63 -12.54
CA ALA A 10 0.28 -14.85 -11.38
C ALA A 10 0.59 -13.51 -10.69
N ILE A 11 0.63 -13.54 -9.37
CA ILE A 11 1.04 -12.40 -8.51
C ILE A 11 2.17 -12.90 -7.63
N ARG A 12 3.29 -12.18 -7.58
CA ARG A 12 4.45 -12.52 -6.77
C ARG A 12 4.74 -11.40 -5.77
N ALA A 13 4.59 -11.70 -4.49
CA ALA A 13 4.91 -10.75 -3.41
C ALA A 13 5.32 -11.48 -2.13
N ASP A 14 6.19 -10.83 -1.35
CA ASP A 14 6.60 -11.24 -0.02
C ASP A 14 6.30 -10.17 1.01
N GLY A 15 6.24 -10.56 2.28
CA GLY A 15 6.14 -9.70 3.44
C GLY A 15 7.10 -10.13 4.54
N GLY A 16 7.24 -9.31 5.58
CA GLY A 16 8.06 -9.65 6.73
C GLY A 16 8.67 -8.44 7.43
N GLY A 17 9.39 -8.67 8.52
CA GLY A 17 9.91 -7.62 9.36
C GLY A 17 10.79 -6.59 8.63
N GLU A 18 11.71 -7.05 7.78
CA GLU A 18 12.61 -6.16 7.02
C GLU A 18 11.96 -5.63 5.73
N ILE A 19 11.12 -6.44 5.08
CA ILE A 19 10.43 -6.09 3.84
C ILE A 19 9.24 -5.17 4.10
N GLY A 20 8.61 -5.31 5.27
CA GLY A 20 7.31 -4.73 5.59
C GLY A 20 6.15 -5.54 4.99
N LEU A 21 4.93 -5.13 5.31
CA LEU A 21 3.72 -5.84 4.87
C LEU A 21 3.04 -5.21 3.65
N GLY A 22 3.51 -4.04 3.23
CA GLY A 22 2.89 -3.28 2.15
C GLY A 22 2.78 -4.03 0.83
N HIS A 23 3.80 -4.82 0.46
CA HIS A 23 3.84 -5.63 -0.76
C HIS A 23 2.74 -6.68 -0.78
N VAL A 24 2.69 -7.52 0.25
CA VAL A 24 1.67 -8.57 0.38
C VAL A 24 0.27 -7.97 0.44
N MET A 25 0.06 -6.88 1.21
CA MET A 25 -1.26 -6.28 1.39
C MET A 25 -1.82 -5.73 0.08
N ARG A 26 -1.05 -4.95 -0.67
CA ARG A 26 -1.53 -4.38 -1.94
C ARG A 26 -1.68 -5.44 -3.04
N CYS A 27 -0.81 -6.45 -3.07
CA CYS A 27 -0.94 -7.58 -3.97
C CYS A 27 -2.14 -8.47 -3.63
N SER A 28 -2.47 -8.65 -2.36
CA SER A 28 -3.68 -9.34 -1.93
C SER A 28 -4.96 -8.59 -2.32
N ALA A 29 -4.94 -7.25 -2.23
CA ALA A 29 -6.04 -6.42 -2.71
C ALA A 29 -6.26 -6.60 -4.22
N LEU A 30 -5.18 -6.62 -5.00
CA LEU A 30 -5.23 -6.87 -6.43
C LEU A 30 -5.73 -8.29 -6.75
N ALA A 31 -5.30 -9.31 -5.98
CA ALA A 31 -5.79 -10.68 -6.13
C ALA A 31 -7.31 -10.76 -5.93
N GLY A 32 -7.84 -10.11 -4.90
CA GLY A 32 -9.28 -9.98 -4.67
C GLY A 32 -10.01 -9.30 -5.83
N ALA A 33 -9.42 -8.23 -6.39
CA ALA A 33 -9.99 -7.51 -7.52
C ALA A 33 -10.01 -8.34 -8.82
N PHE A 34 -9.01 -9.20 -9.07
CA PHE A 34 -9.03 -10.17 -10.16
C PHE A 34 -10.11 -11.24 -9.93
N SER A 35 -10.15 -11.82 -8.72
CA SER A 35 -11.14 -12.85 -8.37
C SER A 35 -12.58 -12.36 -8.52
N ALA A 36 -12.87 -11.14 -8.10
CA ALA A 36 -14.17 -10.48 -8.27
C ALA A 36 -14.59 -10.33 -9.74
N ARG A 37 -13.64 -10.47 -10.68
CA ARG A 37 -13.87 -10.46 -12.14
C ARG A 37 -13.84 -11.87 -12.77
N GLY A 38 -13.90 -12.90 -11.95
CA GLY A 38 -13.86 -14.30 -12.41
C GLY A 38 -12.45 -14.79 -12.78
N GLN A 39 -11.41 -14.03 -12.46
CA GLN A 39 -10.00 -14.40 -12.71
C GLN A 39 -9.32 -14.76 -11.39
N ARG A 40 -9.32 -16.05 -11.02
CA ARG A 40 -8.66 -16.52 -9.81
C ARG A 40 -7.14 -16.58 -10.03
N PRO A 41 -6.33 -15.67 -9.43
CA PRO A 41 -4.89 -15.63 -9.67
C PRO A 41 -4.15 -16.71 -8.89
N LEU A 42 -2.94 -17.02 -9.35
CA LEU A 42 -1.94 -17.77 -8.60
C LEU A 42 -1.11 -16.76 -7.77
N PHE A 43 -1.18 -16.83 -6.46
CA PHE A 43 -0.36 -16.00 -5.57
C PHE A 43 0.88 -16.77 -5.14
N VAL A 44 2.04 -16.28 -5.53
CA VAL A 44 3.36 -16.90 -5.27
C VAL A 44 4.07 -16.12 -4.18
N THR A 45 4.53 -16.80 -3.14
CA THR A 45 5.24 -16.17 -2.01
C THR A 45 6.29 -17.08 -1.40
N ALA A 46 7.38 -16.50 -0.88
CA ALA A 46 8.37 -17.18 -0.05
C ALA A 46 8.11 -16.98 1.46
N THR A 47 7.07 -16.19 1.81
CA THR A 47 6.75 -15.81 3.20
C THR A 47 5.28 -16.06 3.53
N PRO A 48 4.82 -17.33 3.47
CA PRO A 48 3.40 -17.67 3.63
C PRO A 48 2.83 -17.26 4.99
N GLU A 49 3.65 -17.14 6.03
CA GLU A 49 3.25 -16.72 7.37
C GLU A 49 2.76 -15.27 7.44
N TYR A 50 3.07 -14.46 6.42
CA TYR A 50 2.62 -13.06 6.31
C TYR A 50 1.46 -12.85 5.35
N LEU A 51 0.84 -13.94 4.86
CA LEU A 51 -0.35 -13.82 4.03
C LEU A 51 -1.57 -13.42 4.86
N PRO A 52 -2.42 -12.51 4.36
CA PRO A 52 -3.65 -12.16 5.06
C PRO A 52 -4.64 -13.32 5.05
N ALA A 53 -5.36 -13.48 6.16
CA ALA A 53 -6.42 -14.48 6.26
C ALA A 53 -7.47 -14.29 5.15
N GLY A 54 -7.91 -15.38 4.54
CA GLY A 54 -8.91 -15.38 3.47
C GLY A 54 -8.34 -15.12 2.07
N LEU A 55 -7.01 -14.95 1.91
CA LEU A 55 -6.41 -14.85 0.57
C LEU A 55 -6.63 -16.14 -0.24
N ASP A 56 -6.62 -17.28 0.40
CA ASP A 56 -6.91 -18.60 -0.17
C ASP A 56 -8.35 -18.73 -0.71
N ALA A 57 -9.28 -17.91 -0.24
CA ALA A 57 -10.62 -17.84 -0.81
C ALA A 57 -10.65 -17.19 -2.22
N VAL A 58 -9.69 -16.30 -2.52
CA VAL A 58 -9.67 -15.50 -3.76
C VAL A 58 -8.50 -15.81 -4.69
N ALA A 59 -7.48 -16.54 -4.24
CA ALA A 59 -6.30 -16.93 -5.01
C ALA A 59 -5.87 -18.37 -4.71
N ASP A 60 -5.17 -18.99 -5.65
CA ASP A 60 -4.44 -20.23 -5.37
C ASP A 60 -3.07 -19.85 -4.82
N ILE A 61 -2.67 -20.45 -3.71
CA ILE A 61 -1.40 -20.11 -3.05
C ILE A 61 -0.31 -21.11 -3.46
N ARG A 62 0.84 -20.57 -3.89
CA ARG A 62 2.08 -21.35 -4.05
C ARG A 62 3.15 -20.77 -3.13
N CYS A 63 3.61 -21.58 -2.21
CA CYS A 63 4.78 -21.25 -1.40
C CYS A 63 6.05 -21.65 -2.16
N LEU A 64 7.02 -20.74 -2.22
CA LEU A 64 8.36 -21.03 -2.72
C LEU A 64 9.18 -21.66 -1.59
N ASP A 65 9.98 -22.64 -1.91
CA ASP A 65 11.03 -23.07 -1.00
C ASP A 65 12.28 -22.20 -1.17
N GLY A 66 13.11 -22.13 -0.14
CA GLY A 66 14.31 -21.25 -0.13
C GLY A 66 15.39 -21.64 -1.16
N HIS A 67 15.18 -22.67 -1.98
CA HIS A 67 16.08 -23.16 -3.01
C HIS A 67 15.59 -22.84 -4.43
N GLU A 68 14.38 -22.29 -4.59
CA GLU A 68 13.88 -21.94 -5.94
C GLU A 68 14.64 -20.75 -6.53
N THR A 69 15.23 -20.99 -7.69
CA THR A 69 15.93 -19.96 -8.48
C THR A 69 14.95 -19.22 -9.39
N GLY A 70 15.37 -18.05 -9.91
CA GLY A 70 14.60 -17.34 -10.91
C GLY A 70 14.25 -18.19 -12.14
N ALA A 71 15.15 -19.11 -12.55
CA ALA A 71 14.93 -20.02 -13.67
C ALA A 71 13.84 -21.06 -13.35
N SER A 72 13.83 -21.64 -12.14
CA SER A 72 12.79 -22.61 -11.74
C SER A 72 11.42 -21.94 -11.63
N LEU A 73 11.36 -20.73 -11.10
CA LEU A 73 10.12 -19.97 -11.05
C LEU A 73 9.59 -19.63 -12.45
N THR A 74 10.48 -19.19 -13.37
CA THR A 74 10.10 -18.92 -14.77
C THR A 74 9.54 -20.15 -15.45
N GLY A 75 10.22 -21.31 -15.33
CA GLY A 75 9.76 -22.59 -15.88
C GLY A 75 8.41 -23.01 -15.31
N TYR A 76 8.21 -22.84 -14.01
CA TYR A 76 6.92 -23.12 -13.37
C TYR A 76 5.79 -22.22 -13.91
N LEU A 77 6.00 -20.91 -13.97
CA LEU A 77 5.01 -19.96 -14.47
C LEU A 77 4.60 -20.27 -15.91
N ALA A 78 5.58 -20.60 -16.77
CA ALA A 78 5.32 -21.01 -18.14
C ALA A 78 4.51 -22.32 -18.21
N SER A 79 4.89 -23.36 -17.42
CA SER A 79 4.17 -24.63 -17.38
C SER A 79 2.77 -24.51 -16.78
N ALA A 80 2.53 -23.56 -15.89
CA ALA A 80 1.23 -23.24 -15.33
C ALA A 80 0.31 -22.47 -16.30
N GLY A 81 0.77 -22.18 -17.53
CA GLY A 81 0.01 -21.41 -18.52
C GLY A 81 -0.17 -19.94 -18.13
N THR A 82 0.80 -19.35 -17.45
CA THR A 82 0.72 -17.96 -17.02
C THR A 82 0.81 -17.02 -18.22
N ALA A 83 -0.16 -16.11 -18.37
CA ALA A 83 -0.15 -15.06 -19.39
C ALA A 83 0.30 -13.70 -18.84
N LEU A 84 0.10 -13.47 -17.53
CA LEU A 84 0.41 -12.22 -16.84
C LEU A 84 1.09 -12.52 -15.50
N LEU A 85 2.25 -11.89 -15.28
CA LEU A 85 2.89 -11.82 -13.96
C LEU A 85 2.84 -10.39 -13.43
N VAL A 86 2.29 -10.22 -12.23
CA VAL A 86 2.42 -9.00 -11.44
C VAL A 86 3.42 -9.26 -10.32
N GLY A 87 4.56 -8.58 -10.36
CA GLY A 87 5.62 -8.70 -9.37
C GLY A 87 5.73 -7.47 -8.47
N ASP A 88 5.89 -7.68 -7.18
CA ASP A 88 6.08 -6.63 -6.19
C ASP A 88 7.17 -7.03 -5.20
N TRP A 89 8.36 -6.52 -5.43
CA TRP A 89 9.57 -6.86 -4.67
C TRP A 89 10.21 -5.63 -4.04
N GLN A 90 10.85 -5.82 -2.91
CA GLN A 90 11.69 -4.79 -2.29
C GLN A 90 12.93 -4.51 -3.16
N GLN A 91 13.52 -5.55 -3.72
CA GLN A 91 14.59 -5.49 -4.73
C GLN A 91 14.15 -6.29 -5.95
N VAL A 92 14.16 -5.64 -7.11
CA VAL A 92 13.71 -6.27 -8.35
C VAL A 92 14.86 -7.09 -8.94
N ASP A 93 14.61 -8.37 -9.17
CA ASP A 93 15.52 -9.23 -9.93
C ASP A 93 15.31 -8.98 -11.44
N ALA A 94 16.19 -8.17 -12.03
CA ALA A 94 16.12 -7.83 -13.44
C ALA A 94 16.31 -9.05 -14.37
N ALA A 95 17.10 -10.04 -13.95
CA ALA A 95 17.30 -11.25 -14.72
C ALA A 95 16.05 -12.13 -14.73
N LEU A 96 15.36 -12.25 -13.59
CA LEU A 96 14.07 -12.93 -13.51
C LEU A 96 13.02 -12.24 -14.39
N VAL A 97 12.90 -10.91 -14.32
CA VAL A 97 11.95 -10.15 -15.16
C VAL A 97 12.23 -10.38 -16.65
N ALA A 98 13.49 -10.33 -17.07
CA ALA A 98 13.88 -10.58 -18.45
C ALA A 98 13.56 -12.03 -18.91
N ALA A 99 13.83 -13.03 -18.06
CA ALA A 99 13.54 -14.43 -18.35
C ALA A 99 12.04 -14.70 -18.47
N VAL A 100 11.23 -14.13 -17.59
CA VAL A 100 9.76 -14.25 -17.63
C VAL A 100 9.20 -13.62 -18.90
N ARG A 101 9.66 -12.41 -19.27
CA ARG A 101 9.27 -11.77 -20.53
C ARG A 101 9.68 -12.58 -21.77
N ALA A 102 10.89 -13.12 -21.77
CA ALA A 102 11.34 -13.98 -22.87
C ALA A 102 10.50 -15.25 -23.05
N SER A 103 9.80 -15.70 -22.00
CA SER A 103 8.84 -16.81 -22.05
C SER A 103 7.45 -16.39 -22.61
N GLY A 104 7.28 -15.14 -23.04
CA GLY A 104 6.03 -14.62 -23.59
C GLY A 104 5.01 -14.22 -22.52
N ILE A 105 5.38 -14.15 -21.25
CA ILE A 105 4.52 -13.73 -20.13
C ILE A 105 4.57 -12.21 -20.02
N PHE A 106 3.41 -11.55 -20.12
CA PHE A 106 3.30 -10.09 -19.89
C PHE A 106 3.68 -9.77 -18.44
N THR A 107 4.67 -8.91 -18.24
CA THR A 107 5.26 -8.67 -16.93
C THR A 107 4.97 -7.26 -16.44
N VAL A 108 4.37 -7.17 -15.27
CA VAL A 108 4.02 -5.93 -14.58
C VAL A 108 4.80 -5.84 -13.28
N LEU A 109 5.43 -4.69 -13.01
CA LEU A 109 6.00 -4.39 -11.71
C LEU A 109 5.14 -3.39 -10.93
N VAL A 110 4.99 -3.65 -9.63
CA VAL A 110 4.33 -2.73 -8.70
C VAL A 110 5.40 -2.07 -7.84
N GLY A 111 5.34 -0.74 -7.72
CA GLY A 111 6.29 0.05 -6.93
C GLY A 111 6.93 1.18 -7.72
N GLY A 112 7.91 1.85 -7.13
CA GLY A 112 8.61 2.98 -7.77
C GLY A 112 9.95 2.63 -8.40
N ARG A 113 10.45 1.40 -8.22
CA ARG A 113 11.79 0.97 -8.64
C ARG A 113 11.70 -0.14 -9.67
N THR A 114 12.63 -0.14 -10.60
CA THR A 114 12.81 -1.24 -11.57
C THR A 114 14.14 -1.94 -11.40
N ASP A 115 15.12 -1.32 -10.72
CA ASP A 115 16.48 -1.83 -10.48
C ASP A 115 17.15 -2.38 -11.74
N GLY A 116 16.93 -1.69 -12.88
CA GLY A 116 17.43 -2.08 -14.20
C GLY A 116 16.55 -3.07 -14.96
N ALA A 117 15.48 -3.59 -14.38
CA ALA A 117 14.51 -4.42 -15.08
C ALA A 117 13.68 -3.60 -16.09
N THR A 118 13.25 -4.25 -17.16
CA THR A 118 12.38 -3.65 -18.20
C THR A 118 11.08 -4.43 -18.31
N PRO A 119 10.10 -4.22 -17.38
CA PRO A 119 8.79 -4.84 -17.46
C PRO A 119 8.00 -4.29 -18.67
N ASP A 120 6.88 -4.91 -18.99
CA ASP A 120 5.95 -4.40 -20.01
C ASP A 120 5.11 -3.24 -19.48
N LEU A 121 4.89 -3.18 -18.17
CA LEU A 121 4.14 -2.13 -17.49
C LEU A 121 4.67 -1.92 -16.06
N LEU A 122 4.70 -0.66 -15.62
CA LEU A 122 4.98 -0.29 -14.24
C LEU A 122 3.72 0.30 -13.59
N ILE A 123 3.41 -0.11 -12.36
CA ILE A 123 2.34 0.47 -11.54
C ILE A 123 2.99 1.17 -10.36
N ARG A 124 2.92 2.50 -10.31
CA ARG A 124 3.44 3.28 -9.19
C ARG A 124 2.38 3.51 -8.14
N GLN A 125 2.76 3.30 -6.90
CA GLN A 125 1.91 3.55 -5.73
C GLN A 125 2.20 4.95 -5.17
N ALA A 126 1.84 5.99 -5.94
CA ALA A 126 2.11 7.40 -5.63
C ALA A 126 0.82 8.21 -5.49
N LEU A 127 0.85 9.23 -4.61
CA LEU A 127 -0.30 10.13 -4.39
C LEU A 127 -0.47 11.17 -5.51
N VAL A 128 0.55 11.37 -6.34
CA VAL A 128 0.53 12.25 -7.51
C VAL A 128 1.09 11.52 -8.72
N GLU A 129 0.65 11.91 -9.89
CA GLU A 129 1.21 11.43 -11.15
C GLU A 129 2.60 12.04 -11.39
N SER A 130 3.50 11.25 -11.96
CA SER A 130 4.84 11.73 -12.31
C SER A 130 4.83 12.51 -13.60
N VAL A 131 5.50 13.66 -13.62
CA VAL A 131 5.60 14.53 -14.81
C VAL A 131 6.54 13.96 -15.87
N SER A 132 7.51 13.13 -15.47
CA SER A 132 8.45 12.44 -16.36
C SER A 132 8.38 10.94 -16.16
N GLY A 133 7.96 10.23 -17.21
CA GLY A 133 7.88 8.77 -17.20
C GLY A 133 9.17 8.10 -17.66
N PRO A 134 9.45 6.87 -17.22
CA PRO A 134 10.45 6.00 -17.86
C PRO A 134 10.01 5.69 -19.30
N ALA A 135 10.92 5.14 -20.11
CA ALA A 135 10.61 4.63 -21.44
C ALA A 135 9.60 3.45 -21.44
N ILE A 136 9.19 2.99 -20.26
CA ILE A 136 8.24 1.90 -20.01
C ILE A 136 6.85 2.51 -19.75
N PRO A 137 5.76 1.93 -20.28
CA PRO A 137 4.40 2.33 -19.92
C PRO A 137 4.17 2.32 -18.40
N VAL A 138 3.48 3.33 -17.88
CA VAL A 138 3.25 3.50 -16.44
C VAL A 138 1.76 3.73 -16.16
N LEU A 139 1.22 3.05 -15.16
CA LEU A 139 0.02 3.44 -14.45
C LEU A 139 0.45 4.13 -13.15
N ASP A 140 0.04 5.36 -12.95
CA ASP A 140 0.53 6.22 -11.89
C ASP A 140 -0.61 7.04 -11.25
N GLY A 141 -0.36 7.57 -10.07
CA GLY A 141 -1.29 8.46 -9.38
C GLY A 141 -2.29 7.75 -8.44
N PRO A 142 -3.16 8.54 -7.80
CA PRO A 142 -4.07 8.05 -6.75
C PRO A 142 -5.10 7.04 -7.26
N ASP A 143 -5.45 7.09 -8.54
CA ASP A 143 -6.43 6.22 -9.17
C ASP A 143 -6.01 4.75 -9.27
N VAL A 144 -4.74 4.45 -9.11
CA VAL A 144 -4.17 3.11 -9.21
C VAL A 144 -3.58 2.58 -7.90
N LEU A 145 -3.87 3.23 -6.78
CA LEU A 145 -3.45 2.77 -5.46
C LEU A 145 -4.13 1.47 -5.09
N LEU A 146 -3.33 0.44 -4.81
CA LEU A 146 -3.81 -0.90 -4.50
C LEU A 146 -4.23 -1.01 -3.03
N LEU A 147 -5.44 -0.62 -2.72
CA LEU A 147 -6.04 -0.74 -1.39
C LEU A 147 -7.00 -1.92 -1.32
N HIS A 148 -7.17 -2.46 -0.10
CA HIS A 148 -8.17 -3.48 0.16
C HIS A 148 -9.58 -2.96 -0.20
N PRO A 149 -10.48 -3.77 -0.76
CA PRO A 149 -11.82 -3.32 -1.19
C PRO A 149 -12.65 -2.68 -0.06
N ASP A 150 -12.37 -2.99 1.19
CA ASP A 150 -13.03 -2.34 2.34
C ASP A 150 -12.82 -0.82 2.39
N TYR A 151 -11.78 -0.29 1.73
CA TYR A 151 -11.57 1.16 1.64
C TYR A 151 -12.38 1.84 0.53
N ALA A 152 -13.10 1.07 -0.29
CA ALA A 152 -13.89 1.62 -1.39
C ALA A 152 -15.23 2.16 -0.91
N GLY A 153 -15.58 3.37 -1.34
CA GLY A 153 -16.89 3.96 -1.10
C GLY A 153 -17.18 4.28 0.37
N LEU A 154 -16.17 4.62 1.14
CA LEU A 154 -16.33 5.03 2.53
C LEU A 154 -17.18 6.31 2.64
N PRO A 155 -18.02 6.44 3.69
CA PRO A 155 -18.75 7.66 3.93
C PRO A 155 -17.83 8.83 4.26
N ALA A 156 -18.32 10.05 4.10
CA ALA A 156 -17.61 11.24 4.55
C ALA A 156 -17.27 11.12 6.04
N ARG A 157 -16.00 11.44 6.38
CA ARG A 157 -15.55 11.34 7.77
C ARG A 157 -16.23 12.36 8.66
N GLU A 158 -16.78 11.89 9.77
CA GLU A 158 -17.25 12.75 10.85
C GLU A 158 -16.08 13.32 11.65
N ILE A 159 -16.09 14.61 11.92
CA ILE A 159 -15.03 15.33 12.63
C ILE A 159 -15.52 15.75 14.00
N ALA A 160 -14.90 15.22 15.05
CA ALA A 160 -15.18 15.63 16.43
C ALA A 160 -14.79 17.10 16.65
N PRO A 161 -15.54 17.88 17.45
CA PRO A 161 -15.20 19.29 17.75
C PRO A 161 -13.77 19.45 18.33
N LYS A 162 -13.35 18.52 19.17
CA LYS A 162 -12.00 18.41 19.71
C LYS A 162 -11.47 17.00 19.47
N ALA A 163 -10.26 16.88 18.96
CA ALA A 163 -9.61 15.57 18.79
C ALA A 163 -9.28 14.96 20.16
N GLN A 164 -9.57 13.67 20.32
CA GLN A 164 -9.28 12.93 21.54
C GLN A 164 -8.51 11.63 21.29
N ARG A 165 -8.62 11.08 20.06
CA ARG A 165 -8.01 9.78 19.74
C ARG A 165 -6.86 9.96 18.76
N VAL A 166 -5.68 9.56 19.18
CA VAL A 166 -4.47 9.60 18.35
C VAL A 166 -4.01 8.18 18.06
N LEU A 167 -3.87 7.87 16.77
CA LEU A 167 -3.28 6.62 16.31
C LEU A 167 -1.82 6.85 15.94
N VAL A 168 -0.92 6.02 16.46
CA VAL A 168 0.49 5.98 16.05
C VAL A 168 0.75 4.68 15.29
N SER A 169 1.24 4.77 14.05
CA SER A 169 1.63 3.62 13.24
C SER A 169 2.83 3.96 12.36
N LEU A 170 4.00 3.52 12.74
CA LEU A 170 5.25 3.78 12.02
C LEU A 170 5.66 2.61 11.09
N GLY A 171 4.76 1.63 10.90
CA GLY A 171 5.02 0.45 10.09
C GLY A 171 5.59 -0.72 10.86
N GLY A 172 6.20 -1.68 10.13
CA GLY A 172 6.68 -2.94 10.70
C GLY A 172 8.10 -2.91 11.26
N THR A 173 8.78 -1.76 11.25
CA THR A 173 10.16 -1.62 11.71
C THR A 173 10.20 -0.93 13.07
N ASP A 174 10.98 -1.45 14.00
CA ASP A 174 11.24 -0.79 15.26
C ASP A 174 12.11 0.46 15.05
N THR A 175 11.78 1.55 15.75
CA THR A 175 12.47 2.83 15.59
C THR A 175 12.55 3.59 16.92
N PRO A 176 13.69 4.19 17.25
CA PRO A 176 13.84 5.05 18.43
C PRO A 176 12.87 6.25 18.46
N LEU A 177 12.34 6.66 17.29
CA LEU A 177 11.37 7.74 17.20
C LEU A 177 10.07 7.42 17.95
N LEU A 178 9.70 6.15 18.06
CA LEU A 178 8.49 5.74 18.77
C LEU A 178 8.51 6.23 20.23
N GLY A 179 9.63 6.05 20.93
CA GLY A 179 9.78 6.52 22.31
C GLY A 179 9.69 8.05 22.45
N ARG A 180 10.21 8.80 21.46
CA ARG A 180 10.06 10.27 21.41
C ARG A 180 8.60 10.69 21.21
N ILE A 181 7.90 10.02 20.29
CA ILE A 181 6.46 10.27 20.03
C ILE A 181 5.64 9.98 21.29
N GLU A 182 5.91 8.85 21.96
CA GLU A 182 5.24 8.48 23.21
C GLU A 182 5.47 9.55 24.29
N HIS A 183 6.69 10.02 24.47
CA HIS A 183 6.98 11.07 25.46
C HIS A 183 6.19 12.37 25.20
N VAL A 184 6.07 12.79 23.94
CA VAL A 184 5.27 13.97 23.57
C VAL A 184 3.79 13.70 23.84
N LEU A 185 3.27 12.54 23.45
CA LEU A 185 1.86 12.18 23.65
C LEU A 185 1.48 12.03 25.12
N ASP A 186 2.35 11.48 25.97
CA ASP A 186 2.11 11.37 27.42
C ASP A 186 1.90 12.75 28.05
N ARG A 187 2.73 13.72 27.70
CA ARG A 187 2.59 15.11 28.16
C ARG A 187 1.28 15.74 27.71
N LEU A 188 0.93 15.59 26.43
CA LEU A 188 -0.30 16.15 25.88
C LEU A 188 -1.55 15.43 26.35
N SER A 189 -1.45 14.15 26.69
CA SER A 189 -2.57 13.38 27.24
C SER A 189 -3.02 13.92 28.59
N ILE A 190 -2.09 14.38 29.42
CA ILE A 190 -2.42 15.03 30.70
C ILE A 190 -3.23 16.32 30.48
N THR A 191 -2.83 17.13 29.48
CA THR A 191 -3.44 18.44 29.22
C THR A 191 -4.76 18.36 28.44
N HIS A 192 -4.83 17.44 27.48
CA HIS A 192 -5.94 17.38 26.50
C HIS A 192 -6.86 16.17 26.69
N GLY A 193 -6.50 15.19 27.54
CA GLY A 193 -7.27 13.96 27.76
C GLY A 193 -7.20 13.00 26.55
N LEU A 194 -6.03 12.90 25.91
CA LEU A 194 -5.88 12.08 24.71
C LEU A 194 -5.92 10.58 25.04
N GLN A 195 -6.59 9.83 24.18
CA GLN A 195 -6.53 8.38 24.09
C GLN A 195 -5.58 7.99 22.97
N VAL A 196 -4.49 7.33 23.29
CA VAL A 196 -3.44 6.99 22.34
C VAL A 196 -3.49 5.50 22.03
N GLU A 197 -3.59 5.15 20.75
CA GLU A 197 -3.43 3.78 20.26
C GLU A 197 -2.12 3.67 19.48
N ILE A 198 -1.22 2.80 19.90
CA ILE A 198 0.08 2.59 19.25
C ILE A 198 0.12 1.21 18.62
N ARG A 199 0.32 1.19 17.30
CA ARG A 199 0.56 -0.03 16.53
C ARG A 199 2.05 -0.29 16.45
N ARG A 200 2.53 -1.21 17.29
CA ARG A 200 3.92 -1.65 17.30
C ARG A 200 4.14 -2.78 16.28
N PRO A 201 5.37 -2.94 15.78
CA PRO A 201 5.75 -4.13 15.02
C PRO A 201 5.37 -5.40 15.79
N ALA A 202 4.92 -6.43 15.06
CA ALA A 202 4.59 -7.71 15.68
C ALA A 202 5.85 -8.37 16.26
N ALA A 203 5.80 -8.83 17.51
CA ALA A 203 6.90 -9.53 18.16
C ALA A 203 7.16 -10.93 17.58
N ARG A 204 6.25 -11.46 16.77
CA ARG A 204 6.33 -12.77 16.11
C ARG A 204 5.92 -12.63 14.65
N PRO A 205 6.46 -13.49 13.75
CA PRO A 205 5.98 -13.56 12.38
C PRO A 205 4.46 -13.76 12.34
N GLY A 206 3.81 -13.11 11.41
CA GLY A 206 2.37 -13.21 11.20
C GLY A 206 1.75 -11.89 10.76
N MET A 207 0.53 -11.98 10.27
CA MET A 207 -0.22 -10.81 9.82
C MET A 207 -0.87 -10.10 11.01
N PRO A 208 -0.58 -8.81 11.24
CA PRO A 208 -1.23 -8.03 12.28
C PRO A 208 -2.73 -7.83 11.96
N PRO A 209 -3.54 -7.47 12.97
CA PRO A 209 -4.92 -7.07 12.74
C PRO A 209 -5.01 -5.91 11.73
N ARG A 210 -6.07 -5.90 10.93
CA ARG A 210 -6.32 -4.83 9.94
C ARG A 210 -6.27 -3.45 10.60
N LEU A 211 -5.65 -2.50 9.91
CA LEU A 211 -5.45 -1.16 10.44
C LEU A 211 -6.71 -0.28 10.30
N ARG A 212 -7.59 -0.60 9.34
CA ARG A 212 -8.78 0.21 9.02
C ARG A 212 -9.63 0.59 10.24
N PRO A 213 -10.01 -0.33 11.16
CA PRO A 213 -10.81 0.05 12.34
C PRO A 213 -10.13 1.08 13.24
N ALA A 214 -8.79 1.06 13.33
CA ALA A 214 -8.02 2.03 14.09
C ALA A 214 -7.96 3.39 13.36
N LEU A 215 -7.79 3.38 12.03
CA LEU A 215 -7.83 4.60 11.20
C LEU A 215 -9.20 5.29 11.27
N GLU A 216 -10.29 4.52 11.26
CA GLU A 216 -11.66 5.07 11.37
C GLU A 216 -11.95 5.66 12.74
N LYS A 217 -11.44 5.06 13.81
CA LYS A 217 -11.65 5.52 15.18
C LYS A 217 -10.83 6.74 15.57
N ALA A 218 -9.62 6.88 15.02
CA ALA A 218 -8.70 7.95 15.40
C ALA A 218 -9.20 9.31 14.91
N ASP A 219 -8.85 10.38 15.58
CA ASP A 219 -9.12 11.77 15.14
C ASP A 219 -7.88 12.37 14.45
N ILE A 220 -6.69 11.90 14.79
CA ILE A 220 -5.39 12.27 14.21
C ILE A 220 -4.53 11.01 14.10
N GLY A 221 -3.84 10.83 12.97
CA GLY A 221 -2.85 9.77 12.76
C GLY A 221 -1.43 10.31 12.76
N ILE A 222 -0.53 9.73 13.57
CA ILE A 222 0.93 9.92 13.44
C ILE A 222 1.45 8.71 12.69
N LEU A 223 1.76 8.88 11.41
CA LEU A 223 2.00 7.79 10.48
C LEU A 223 3.35 7.93 9.78
N ALA A 224 3.98 6.79 9.49
CA ALA A 224 5.14 6.79 8.59
C ALA A 224 4.73 7.08 7.14
N GLY A 225 5.70 7.50 6.30
CA GLY A 225 5.51 7.79 4.87
C GLY A 225 5.30 6.53 4.00
N GLY A 226 4.73 5.47 4.54
CA GLY A 226 4.44 4.19 3.86
C GLY A 226 3.07 4.14 3.18
N THR A 227 2.63 2.92 2.82
CA THR A 227 1.30 2.67 2.22
C THR A 227 0.14 3.03 3.14
N THR A 228 0.36 3.10 4.44
CA THR A 228 -0.64 3.52 5.43
C THR A 228 -1.14 4.95 5.18
N LEU A 229 -0.34 5.82 4.53
CA LEU A 229 -0.82 7.15 4.10
C LEU A 229 -1.96 7.06 3.08
N HIS A 230 -1.95 6.07 2.19
CA HIS A 230 -3.03 5.85 1.22
C HIS A 230 -4.31 5.40 1.92
N GLU A 231 -4.18 4.52 2.91
CA GLU A 231 -5.30 4.05 3.73
C GLU A 231 -5.88 5.19 4.59
N ALA A 232 -5.03 6.03 5.17
CA ALA A 232 -5.42 7.21 5.92
C ALA A 232 -6.15 8.22 5.04
N ALA A 233 -5.66 8.48 3.82
CA ALA A 233 -6.33 9.36 2.87
C ALA A 233 -7.72 8.82 2.51
N ALA A 234 -7.86 7.52 2.19
CA ALA A 234 -9.15 6.91 1.89
C ALA A 234 -10.15 7.00 3.04
N THR A 235 -9.69 6.87 4.29
CA THR A 235 -10.54 7.03 5.49
C THR A 235 -10.77 8.50 5.89
N GLY A 236 -10.09 9.44 5.24
CA GLY A 236 -10.13 10.86 5.60
C GLY A 236 -9.47 11.16 6.94
N LEU A 237 -8.53 10.35 7.42
CA LEU A 237 -7.82 10.61 8.68
C LEU A 237 -6.81 11.75 8.50
N PRO A 238 -6.91 12.86 9.25
CA PRO A 238 -5.88 13.89 9.30
C PRO A 238 -4.54 13.31 9.76
N VAL A 239 -3.45 13.60 9.05
CA VAL A 239 -2.17 12.94 9.26
C VAL A 239 -1.09 13.91 9.74
N ILE A 240 -0.27 13.46 10.70
CA ILE A 240 1.08 13.96 10.93
C ILE A 240 2.03 12.87 10.39
N CYS A 241 2.62 13.12 9.23
CA CYS A 241 3.54 12.19 8.59
C CYS A 241 4.94 12.32 9.17
N VAL A 242 5.50 11.20 9.62
CA VAL A 242 6.86 11.10 10.16
C VAL A 242 7.64 10.09 9.30
N PRO A 243 8.41 10.53 8.30
CA PRO A 243 9.21 9.63 7.48
C PRO A 243 10.32 9.00 8.32
N ILE A 244 10.36 7.66 8.37
CA ILE A 244 11.35 6.89 9.14
C ILE A 244 12.42 6.21 8.27
N ALA A 245 12.26 6.26 6.95
CA ALA A 245 13.17 5.65 5.99
C ALA A 245 13.30 6.53 4.73
N GLY A 246 14.45 6.47 4.07
CA GLY A 246 14.75 7.32 2.91
C GLY A 246 13.76 7.15 1.74
N ASN A 247 13.26 5.94 1.51
CA ASN A 247 12.26 5.66 0.47
C ASN A 247 10.85 6.23 0.77
N GLN A 248 10.66 6.86 1.93
CA GLN A 248 9.40 7.50 2.32
C GLN A 248 9.42 9.02 2.10
N ALA A 249 10.59 9.62 1.85
CA ALA A 249 10.77 11.07 1.77
C ALA A 249 9.87 11.71 0.69
N ASP A 250 9.84 11.13 -0.50
CA ASP A 250 9.04 11.65 -1.63
C ASP A 250 7.54 11.67 -1.32
N ARG A 251 7.03 10.63 -0.67
CA ARG A 251 5.62 10.56 -0.27
C ARG A 251 5.31 11.52 0.88
N ALA A 252 6.20 11.61 1.85
CA ALA A 252 6.05 12.55 2.97
C ALA A 252 6.02 14.00 2.47
N ALA A 253 6.85 14.34 1.46
CA ALA A 253 6.87 15.68 0.86
C ALA A 253 5.55 16.05 0.14
N GLN A 254 4.70 15.08 -0.21
CA GLN A 254 3.42 15.31 -0.86
C GLN A 254 2.27 15.56 0.12
N VAL A 255 2.43 15.21 1.40
CA VAL A 255 1.35 15.26 2.41
C VAL A 255 0.78 16.66 2.59
N GLU A 256 1.63 17.66 2.78
CA GLU A 256 1.20 19.05 2.99
C GLU A 256 0.67 19.69 1.70
N PRO A 257 1.34 19.61 0.54
CA PRO A 257 0.82 20.17 -0.71
C PRO A 257 -0.54 19.59 -1.14
N LEU A 258 -0.81 18.33 -0.80
CA LEU A 258 -2.10 17.68 -1.07
C LEU A 258 -3.16 17.97 0.01
N GLY A 259 -2.81 18.71 1.05
CA GLY A 259 -3.72 19.03 2.14
C GLY A 259 -4.12 17.85 3.02
N LEU A 260 -3.35 16.76 3.02
CA LEU A 260 -3.66 15.53 3.78
C LEU A 260 -3.29 15.66 5.26
N GLY A 261 -2.36 16.56 5.59
CA GLY A 261 -1.83 16.70 6.93
C GLY A 261 -0.59 17.57 7.02
N LEU A 262 0.27 17.27 7.99
CA LEU A 262 1.56 17.92 8.24
C LEU A 262 2.68 16.89 8.09
N THR A 263 3.89 17.36 7.76
CA THR A 263 5.09 16.52 7.70
C THR A 263 6.11 16.98 8.72
N ILE A 264 6.55 16.07 9.58
CA ILE A 264 7.59 16.33 10.59
C ILE A 264 8.75 15.37 10.37
N VAL A 265 9.81 15.91 9.80
CA VAL A 265 11.05 15.17 9.58
C VAL A 265 11.79 15.02 10.92
N PRO A 266 12.29 13.80 11.25
CA PRO A 266 13.10 13.58 12.44
C PRO A 266 14.34 14.48 12.50
N GLY A 267 14.64 15.03 13.67
CA GLY A 267 15.76 15.94 13.91
C GLY A 267 15.78 16.42 15.35
N GLU A 268 16.61 17.41 15.66
CA GLU A 268 16.76 17.93 17.02
C GLU A 268 15.46 18.53 17.58
N THR A 269 14.74 19.31 16.76
CA THR A 269 13.48 19.98 17.15
C THR A 269 12.23 19.12 16.88
N PHE A 270 12.38 17.82 16.74
CA PHE A 270 11.26 16.92 16.40
C PHE A 270 10.15 16.97 17.44
N ASP A 271 10.49 16.90 18.74
CA ASP A 271 9.52 16.82 19.84
C ASP A 271 8.72 18.11 19.97
N GLU A 272 9.38 19.28 19.83
CA GLU A 272 8.73 20.59 19.85
C GLU A 272 7.79 20.76 18.66
N ARG A 273 8.22 20.35 17.46
CA ARG A 273 7.42 20.43 16.24
C ARG A 273 6.21 19.49 16.30
N LEU A 274 6.38 18.28 16.83
CA LEU A 274 5.28 17.34 17.01
C LEU A 274 4.27 17.85 18.04
N SER A 275 4.74 18.38 19.17
CA SER A 275 3.88 19.03 20.19
C SER A 275 3.06 20.17 19.57
N ALA A 276 3.74 21.10 18.90
CA ALA A 276 3.09 22.25 18.27
C ALA A 276 2.05 21.84 17.20
N ALA A 277 2.36 20.82 16.40
CA ALA A 277 1.43 20.28 15.39
C ALA A 277 0.18 19.67 16.02
N LEU A 278 0.34 18.90 17.09
CA LEU A 278 -0.78 18.31 17.83
C LEU A 278 -1.62 19.39 18.52
N GLU A 279 -0.97 20.35 19.21
CA GLU A 279 -1.64 21.48 19.87
C GLU A 279 -2.47 22.32 18.89
N ALA A 280 -1.98 22.48 17.65
CA ALA A 280 -2.72 23.16 16.59
C ALA A 280 -3.89 22.35 16.04
N LEU A 281 -3.74 21.03 15.89
CA LEU A 281 -4.78 20.18 15.27
C LEU A 281 -5.86 19.75 16.25
N ILE A 282 -5.55 19.56 17.53
CA ILE A 282 -6.50 19.07 18.54
C ILE A 282 -7.76 19.95 18.63
N PRO A 283 -7.65 21.29 18.78
CA PRO A 283 -8.81 22.17 18.95
C PRO A 283 -9.43 22.64 17.62
N ASP A 284 -8.86 22.31 16.47
CA ASP A 284 -9.25 22.84 15.15
C ASP A 284 -9.99 21.82 14.29
N PRO A 285 -11.33 21.67 14.43
CA PRO A 285 -12.13 20.75 13.62
C PRO A 285 -12.21 21.18 12.14
N GLU A 286 -12.12 22.47 11.84
CA GLU A 286 -12.19 22.98 10.46
C GLU A 286 -10.98 22.52 9.66
N ARG A 287 -9.79 22.68 10.23
CA ARG A 287 -8.53 22.22 9.61
C ARG A 287 -8.52 20.71 9.44
N ARG A 288 -8.91 19.96 10.48
CA ARG A 288 -9.04 18.49 10.37
C ARG A 288 -10.09 18.08 9.33
N GLY A 289 -11.20 18.80 9.24
CA GLY A 289 -12.22 18.57 8.24
C GLY A 289 -11.75 18.85 6.80
N ALA A 290 -10.93 19.88 6.61
CA ALA A 290 -10.32 20.16 5.32
C ALA A 290 -9.37 19.04 4.89
N MET A 291 -8.52 18.54 5.81
CA MET A 291 -7.62 17.41 5.57
C MET A 291 -8.39 16.14 5.23
N ALA A 292 -9.47 15.85 5.94
CA ALA A 292 -10.30 14.68 5.72
C ALA A 292 -10.94 14.70 4.31
N ARG A 293 -11.53 15.83 3.92
CA ARG A 293 -12.10 16.00 2.59
C ARG A 293 -11.06 15.87 1.49
N ALA A 294 -9.88 16.45 1.66
CA ALA A 294 -8.78 16.35 0.70
C ALA A 294 -8.36 14.89 0.50
N GLY A 295 -8.22 14.12 1.58
CA GLY A 295 -7.86 12.70 1.52
C GLY A 295 -8.90 11.87 0.79
N GLN A 296 -10.17 11.98 1.18
CA GLN A 296 -11.26 11.20 0.57
C GLN A 296 -11.57 11.61 -0.88
N ALA A 297 -11.31 12.86 -1.25
CA ALA A 297 -11.41 13.30 -2.64
C ALA A 297 -10.25 12.75 -3.50
N LEU A 298 -9.08 12.57 -2.91
CA LEU A 298 -7.89 12.08 -3.60
C LEU A 298 -7.91 10.55 -3.77
N VAL A 299 -8.37 9.80 -2.76
CA VAL A 299 -8.27 8.34 -2.71
C VAL A 299 -9.63 7.71 -2.44
N ASP A 300 -10.28 7.19 -3.47
CA ASP A 300 -11.60 6.56 -3.40
C ASP A 300 -11.59 5.06 -3.03
N GLY A 301 -10.40 4.47 -2.85
CA GLY A 301 -10.21 3.08 -2.48
C GLY A 301 -10.45 2.06 -3.61
N ARG A 302 -10.72 2.49 -4.85
CA ARG A 302 -11.06 1.61 -5.97
C ARG A 302 -9.91 1.33 -6.94
N GLY A 303 -8.69 1.69 -6.60
CA GLY A 303 -7.53 1.55 -7.48
C GLY A 303 -7.24 0.11 -7.88
N ALA A 304 -7.35 -0.85 -6.95
CA ALA A 304 -7.18 -2.27 -7.25
C ALA A 304 -8.18 -2.78 -8.31
N GLU A 305 -9.43 -2.31 -8.25
CA GLU A 305 -10.46 -2.65 -9.24
C GLU A 305 -10.13 -2.10 -10.64
N ARG A 306 -9.64 -0.84 -10.71
CA ARG A 306 -9.24 -0.20 -11.97
C ARG A 306 -8.04 -0.88 -12.59
N VAL A 307 -7.03 -1.18 -11.77
CA VAL A 307 -5.82 -1.90 -12.20
C VAL A 307 -6.17 -3.29 -12.71
N ALA A 308 -6.94 -4.08 -11.95
CA ALA A 308 -7.33 -5.43 -12.37
C ALA A 308 -8.05 -5.41 -13.72
N ARG A 309 -9.03 -4.51 -13.91
CA ARG A 309 -9.72 -4.33 -15.19
C ARG A 309 -8.75 -4.01 -16.31
N ARG A 310 -7.89 -3.01 -16.12
CA ARG A 310 -6.95 -2.58 -17.16
C ARG A 310 -5.94 -3.66 -17.53
N LEU A 311 -5.46 -4.45 -16.56
CA LEU A 311 -4.55 -5.56 -16.83
C LEU A 311 -5.24 -6.70 -17.59
N ILE A 312 -6.50 -7.01 -17.27
CA ILE A 312 -7.30 -7.97 -18.02
C ILE A 312 -7.46 -7.51 -19.46
N ASP A 313 -7.84 -6.25 -19.68
CA ASP A 313 -8.05 -5.68 -21.02
C ASP A 313 -6.77 -5.67 -21.88
N LEU A 314 -5.59 -5.52 -21.26
CA LEU A 314 -4.29 -5.55 -21.96
C LEU A 314 -3.88 -6.94 -22.44
N VAL A 315 -4.24 -8.01 -21.72
CA VAL A 315 -3.83 -9.39 -22.05
C VAL A 315 -4.94 -10.19 -22.75
N LEU A 316 -6.18 -9.69 -22.79
CA LEU A 316 -7.22 -10.24 -23.65
C LEU A 316 -6.96 -9.82 -25.10
N PRO A 317 -6.90 -10.76 -26.07
CA PRO A 317 -6.83 -10.36 -27.46
C PRO A 317 -8.07 -9.54 -27.83
N ALA A 318 -7.85 -8.40 -28.53
CA ALA A 318 -8.92 -7.57 -29.06
C ALA A 318 -9.74 -8.42 -30.07
N GLY A 319 -10.83 -9.00 -29.64
CA GLY A 319 -11.68 -9.92 -30.44
C GLY A 319 -12.41 -10.99 -29.65
N ALA A 320 -12.02 -11.26 -28.38
CA ALA A 320 -12.72 -12.27 -27.57
C ALA A 320 -14.02 -11.75 -26.91
N ALA A 321 -14.36 -10.48 -27.11
CA ALA A 321 -15.56 -9.83 -26.54
C ALA A 321 -16.83 -9.97 -27.40
N MET A 322 -16.79 -10.70 -28.52
CA MET A 322 -17.95 -10.89 -29.43
C MET A 322 -18.04 -12.35 -29.90
N GLN A 323 -18.30 -13.27 -29.00
CA GLN A 323 -18.90 -14.57 -29.33
C GLN A 323 -19.90 -14.98 -28.23
#